data_54b97129f2eca966090540f1dd728b46
#
_entry.id   54b97129f2eca966090540f1dd728b46
#
_cell.length_a   1.000
_cell.length_b   1.000
_cell.length_c   1.000
_cell.angle_alpha   90.00
_cell.angle_beta   90.00
_cell.angle_gamma   90.00
#
_symmetry.space_group_name_H-M   'P 1'
#
loop_
_entity.id
_entity.type
_entity.pdbx_description
1 polymer ?
#
loop_
_entity_poly.entity_id
_entity_poly.type
_entity_poly.pdbx_seq_one_letter_code
_entity_poly.pdbx_strand_id
1 'polypeptide(L)'
;PSSSSAASDVYKRQICGFEECLSNSDIVSLHVPMNAENKNMISKKELLVMGKNSYLINVSRGGLINEEDLYEALNSNLIKGAALDVFATEPYEGKLLECKNLIATPHVASSTEYVRDQMERRACENLINLLDE
;
A
#
# COMPACT_ATOMS: atom_id res chain seq x y z
N PRO A 1 -5.32 -7.55 -19.97
CA PRO A 1 -5.34 -6.32 -19.21
C PRO A 1 -6.54 -5.52 -19.62
N SER A 2 -7.47 -5.65 -18.88
CA SER A 2 -8.70 -5.17 -19.41
C SER A 2 -9.53 -4.66 -18.32
N SER A 3 -10.50 -4.02 -18.57
CA SER A 3 -11.65 -3.77 -17.74
C SER A 3 -11.63 -2.58 -16.79
N SER A 4 -10.63 -1.74 -16.78
CA SER A 4 -10.72 -0.55 -15.94
C SER A 4 -11.23 0.70 -16.66
N SER A 5 -11.48 0.65 -17.98
CA SER A 5 -11.90 1.84 -18.74
C SER A 5 -13.27 2.38 -18.29
N ALA A 6 -14.23 1.52 -18.01
CA ALA A 6 -15.56 1.95 -17.56
C ALA A 6 -15.56 2.48 -16.12
N ALA A 7 -14.71 1.91 -15.24
CA ALA A 7 -14.56 2.36 -13.87
C ALA A 7 -13.75 3.67 -13.78
N SER A 8 -12.82 3.93 -14.71
CA SER A 8 -12.02 5.15 -14.73
C SER A 8 -12.86 6.39 -15.03
N ASP A 9 -13.86 6.25 -15.85
CA ASP A 9 -14.72 7.38 -16.27
C ASP A 9 -15.62 7.86 -15.12
N VAL A 10 -16.14 6.94 -14.29
CA VAL A 10 -17.04 7.27 -13.18
C VAL A 10 -16.31 8.00 -12.05
N TYR A 11 -15.02 7.74 -11.83
CA TYR A 11 -14.26 8.27 -10.68
C TYR A 11 -13.05 9.12 -11.06
N LYS A 12 -12.93 9.54 -12.32
CA LYS A 12 -11.76 10.29 -12.85
C LYS A 12 -10.43 9.57 -12.58
N ARG A 13 -10.43 8.24 -12.62
CA ARG A 13 -9.22 7.42 -12.47
C ARG A 13 -8.44 7.41 -13.77
N GLN A 14 -7.13 7.54 -13.68
CA GLN A 14 -6.24 7.48 -14.84
C GLN A 14 -5.23 6.35 -14.62
N ILE A 15 -4.89 5.65 -15.70
CA ILE A 15 -3.80 4.68 -15.73
C ILE A 15 -2.56 5.42 -16.21
N CYS A 16 -1.48 5.34 -15.45
CA CYS A 16 -0.19 5.93 -15.79
C CYS A 16 0.96 4.96 -15.49
N GLY A 17 2.16 5.30 -15.94
CA GLY A 17 3.36 4.55 -15.61
C GLY A 17 3.70 4.63 -14.12
N PHE A 18 4.47 3.65 -13.62
CA PHE A 18 4.82 3.56 -12.20
C PHE A 18 5.56 4.81 -11.71
N GLU A 19 6.60 5.23 -12.42
CA GLU A 19 7.40 6.42 -12.06
C GLU A 19 6.57 7.73 -12.16
N GLU A 20 5.69 7.81 -13.17
CA GLU A 20 4.76 8.92 -13.32
C GLU A 20 3.76 8.97 -12.17
N CYS A 21 3.26 7.82 -11.72
CA CYS A 21 2.40 7.73 -10.54
C CYS A 21 3.11 8.25 -9.29
N LEU A 22 4.34 7.82 -9.05
CA LEU A 22 5.12 8.23 -7.89
C LEU A 22 5.39 9.75 -7.88
N SER A 23 5.79 10.31 -9.03
CA SER A 23 6.20 11.72 -9.14
C SER A 23 5.05 12.72 -9.07
N ASN A 24 3.84 12.31 -9.45
CA ASN A 24 2.67 13.19 -9.52
C ASN A 24 1.65 12.98 -8.40
N SER A 25 1.97 12.13 -7.42
CA SER A 25 1.02 11.80 -6.34
C SER A 25 1.43 12.42 -5.01
N ASP A 26 0.48 13.06 -4.33
CA ASP A 26 0.63 13.47 -2.94
C ASP A 26 0.56 12.28 -1.98
N ILE A 27 -0.19 11.23 -2.36
CA ILE A 27 -0.35 10.01 -1.57
C ILE A 27 -0.21 8.80 -2.50
N VAL A 28 0.72 7.91 -2.18
CA VAL A 28 0.92 6.62 -2.86
C VAL A 28 0.46 5.50 -1.94
N SER A 29 -0.46 4.67 -2.40
CA SER A 29 -0.96 3.52 -1.66
C SER A 29 -0.73 2.22 -2.42
N LEU A 30 -0.13 1.23 -1.75
CA LEU A 30 0.23 -0.06 -2.34
C LEU A 30 -0.91 -1.07 -2.14
N HIS A 31 -1.36 -1.67 -3.25
CA HIS A 31 -2.45 -2.66 -3.30
C HIS A 31 -2.11 -3.86 -4.19
N VAL A 32 -0.84 -4.22 -4.27
CA VAL A 32 -0.35 -5.35 -5.07
C VAL A 32 0.06 -6.52 -4.18
N PRO A 33 -0.10 -7.78 -4.63
CA PRO A 33 0.48 -8.92 -3.93
C PRO A 33 2.00 -8.87 -4.01
N MET A 34 2.70 -9.32 -2.97
CA MET A 34 4.16 -9.43 -2.99
C MET A 34 4.59 -10.71 -3.72
N ASN A 35 5.57 -10.60 -4.61
CA ASN A 35 6.23 -11.69 -5.30
C ASN A 35 7.74 -11.41 -5.45
N ALA A 36 8.48 -12.29 -6.10
CA ALA A 36 9.93 -12.14 -6.27
C ALA A 36 10.31 -10.91 -7.11
N GLU A 37 9.44 -10.49 -8.04
CA GLU A 37 9.72 -9.40 -8.98
C GLU A 37 9.50 -8.02 -8.37
N ASN A 38 8.55 -7.91 -7.41
CA ASN A 38 8.21 -6.64 -6.79
C ASN A 38 8.71 -6.51 -5.33
N LYS A 39 9.54 -7.43 -4.88
CA LYS A 39 10.22 -7.29 -3.59
C LYS A 39 11.05 -6.01 -3.58
N ASN A 40 10.87 -5.19 -2.53
CA ASN A 40 11.50 -3.88 -2.39
C ASN A 40 11.24 -2.94 -3.60
N MET A 41 10.06 -3.04 -4.22
CA MET A 41 9.69 -2.17 -5.35
C MET A 41 9.66 -0.69 -4.97
N ILE A 42 9.48 -0.38 -3.70
CA ILE A 42 9.69 0.95 -3.14
C ILE A 42 11.01 0.92 -2.36
N SER A 43 12.02 1.48 -2.94
CA SER A 43 13.36 1.63 -2.40
C SER A 43 13.77 3.10 -2.38
N LYS A 44 15.00 3.40 -2.06
CA LYS A 44 15.53 4.78 -2.02
C LYS A 44 15.26 5.58 -3.30
N LYS A 45 15.37 4.92 -4.47
CA LYS A 45 15.11 5.56 -5.77
C LYS A 45 13.66 6.03 -5.88
N GLU A 46 12.71 5.17 -5.56
CA GLU A 46 11.28 5.46 -5.63
C GLU A 46 10.87 6.53 -4.61
N LEU A 47 11.43 6.46 -3.41
CA LEU A 47 11.19 7.46 -2.36
C LEU A 47 11.73 8.85 -2.76
N LEU A 48 12.84 8.92 -3.49
CA LEU A 48 13.36 10.17 -4.07
C LEU A 48 12.41 10.75 -5.11
N VAL A 49 11.83 9.90 -5.97
CA VAL A 49 10.88 10.31 -7.01
C VAL A 49 9.58 10.85 -6.39
N MET A 50 9.12 10.24 -5.29
CA MET A 50 7.93 10.69 -4.57
C MET A 50 8.07 12.11 -3.99
N GLY A 51 9.22 12.42 -3.42
CA GLY A 51 9.57 13.75 -2.93
C GLY A 51 8.93 14.13 -1.58
N LYS A 52 9.40 15.27 -1.04
CA LYS A 52 9.22 15.70 0.35
C LYS A 52 7.78 16.01 0.81
N ASN A 53 6.84 16.14 -0.10
CA ASN A 53 5.45 16.46 0.25
C ASN A 53 4.53 15.23 0.20
N SER A 54 5.06 14.08 -0.21
CA SER A 54 4.28 12.86 -0.42
C SER A 54 4.17 12.00 0.84
N TYR A 55 3.12 11.16 0.85
CA TYR A 55 2.89 10.12 1.84
C TYR A 55 2.89 8.74 1.17
N LEU A 56 3.43 7.74 1.87
CA LEU A 56 3.41 6.34 1.44
C LEU A 56 2.51 5.52 2.37
N ILE A 57 1.60 4.74 1.79
CA ILE A 57 0.69 3.86 2.53
C ILE A 57 0.90 2.42 2.06
N ASN A 58 1.08 1.48 2.98
CA ASN A 58 1.11 0.05 2.68
C ASN A 58 0.22 -0.73 3.64
N VAL A 59 -0.89 -1.22 3.11
CA VAL A 59 -1.84 -2.10 3.80
C VAL A 59 -1.99 -3.44 3.07
N SER A 60 -1.06 -3.75 2.14
CA SER A 60 -1.15 -4.94 1.31
C SER A 60 -0.23 -6.07 1.80
N ARG A 61 1.08 -5.96 1.60
CA ARG A 61 2.06 -6.98 2.04
C ARG A 61 3.36 -6.33 2.46
N GLY A 62 3.97 -6.86 3.52
CA GLY A 62 5.35 -6.57 3.87
C GLY A 62 6.33 -7.03 2.78
N GLY A 63 7.52 -6.42 2.74
CA GLY A 63 8.54 -6.72 1.73
C GLY A 63 8.37 -6.01 0.39
N LEU A 64 7.27 -5.28 0.15
CA LEU A 64 7.13 -4.37 -1.01
C LEU A 64 7.97 -3.11 -0.86
N ILE A 65 8.24 -2.70 0.37
CA ILE A 65 9.04 -1.54 0.71
C ILE A 65 10.36 -2.03 1.32
N ASN A 66 11.47 -1.42 0.92
CA ASN A 66 12.72 -1.56 1.63
C ASN A 66 12.64 -0.74 2.92
N GLU A 67 12.55 -1.42 4.06
CA GLU A 67 12.30 -0.80 5.37
C GLU A 67 13.47 0.06 5.86
N GLU A 68 14.71 -0.28 5.50
CA GLU A 68 15.90 0.53 5.84
C GLU A 68 15.91 1.83 5.02
N ASP A 69 15.63 1.75 3.71
CA ASP A 69 15.52 2.93 2.85
C ASP A 69 14.39 3.85 3.31
N LEU A 70 13.26 3.27 3.74
CA LEU A 70 12.13 4.04 4.28
C LEU A 70 12.52 4.73 5.60
N TYR A 71 13.25 4.04 6.49
CA TYR A 71 13.75 4.63 7.72
C TYR A 71 14.62 5.86 7.45
N GLU A 72 15.57 5.73 6.52
CA GLU A 72 16.41 6.87 6.10
C GLU A 72 15.58 8.01 5.51
N ALA A 73 14.61 7.69 4.66
CA ALA A 73 13.75 8.65 4.00
C ALA A 73 12.87 9.44 4.99
N LEU A 74 12.31 8.78 5.99
CA LEU A 74 11.50 9.42 7.03
C LEU A 74 12.35 10.33 7.93
N ASN A 75 13.51 9.88 8.35
CA ASN A 75 14.42 10.69 9.21
C ASN A 75 15.03 11.88 8.49
N SER A 76 15.28 11.77 7.19
CA SER A 76 15.79 12.89 6.38
C SER A 76 14.69 13.79 5.81
N ASN A 77 13.41 13.50 6.10
CA ASN A 77 12.25 14.19 5.51
C ASN A 77 12.25 14.15 3.97
N LEU A 78 12.74 13.06 3.39
CA LEU A 78 12.71 12.82 1.95
C LEU A 78 11.28 12.66 1.45
N ILE A 79 10.43 12.01 2.26
CA ILE A 79 8.97 12.00 2.14
C ILE A 79 8.37 12.60 3.43
N LYS A 80 7.12 13.03 3.36
CA LYS A 80 6.46 13.69 4.49
C LYS A 80 6.07 12.73 5.61
N GLY A 81 5.69 11.50 5.24
CA GLY A 81 5.32 10.48 6.22
C GLY A 81 4.91 9.17 5.55
N ALA A 82 4.69 8.15 6.38
CA ALA A 82 4.22 6.86 5.93
C ALA A 82 3.18 6.24 6.90
N ALA A 83 2.34 5.34 6.38
CA ALA A 83 1.44 4.53 7.18
C ALA A 83 1.58 3.06 6.74
N LEU A 84 1.97 2.18 7.67
CA LEU A 84 2.21 0.77 7.41
C LEU A 84 1.36 -0.09 8.35
N ASP A 85 0.59 -1.02 7.78
CA ASP A 85 -0.10 -2.07 8.53
C ASP A 85 0.60 -3.43 8.41
N VAL A 86 1.61 -3.52 7.51
CA VAL A 86 2.32 -4.75 7.17
C VAL A 86 3.83 -4.52 7.11
N PHE A 87 4.59 -5.53 7.54
CA PHE A 87 6.05 -5.49 7.59
C PHE A 87 6.65 -6.78 7.02
N ALA A 88 7.93 -6.75 6.63
CA ALA A 88 8.64 -7.90 6.10
C ALA A 88 8.78 -9.04 7.13
N THR A 89 8.85 -8.68 8.41
CA THR A 89 8.83 -9.62 9.54
C THR A 89 7.82 -9.11 10.56
N GLU A 90 6.91 -9.96 10.98
CA GLU A 90 5.86 -9.63 11.95
C GLU A 90 5.91 -10.61 13.15
N PRO A 91 5.75 -10.13 14.40
CA PRO A 91 5.62 -8.73 14.80
C PRO A 91 6.88 -7.90 14.49
N TYR A 92 6.67 -6.63 14.11
CA TYR A 92 7.78 -5.74 13.79
C TYR A 92 8.34 -5.06 15.04
N GLU A 93 9.65 -5.14 15.22
CA GLU A 93 10.39 -4.56 16.36
C GLU A 93 11.58 -3.69 15.89
N GLY A 94 11.50 -3.16 14.66
CA GLY A 94 12.61 -2.45 14.03
C GLY A 94 12.57 -0.93 14.23
N LYS A 95 13.59 -0.28 13.69
CA LYS A 95 13.88 1.17 13.82
C LYS A 95 12.77 2.08 13.30
N LEU A 96 11.93 1.61 12.37
CA LEU A 96 10.84 2.44 11.84
C LEU A 96 9.89 2.93 12.93
N LEU A 97 9.72 2.16 14.03
CA LEU A 97 8.87 2.58 15.15
C LEU A 97 9.38 3.82 15.90
N GLU A 98 10.62 4.21 15.67
CA GLU A 98 11.22 5.44 16.25
C GLU A 98 10.87 6.70 15.41
N CYS A 99 10.39 6.52 14.18
CA CYS A 99 10.06 7.62 13.28
C CYS A 99 8.78 8.33 13.70
N LYS A 100 8.85 9.64 13.95
CA LYS A 100 7.69 10.45 14.40
C LYS A 100 6.64 10.66 13.32
N ASN A 101 7.01 10.51 12.06
CA ASN A 101 6.17 10.67 10.87
C ASN A 101 5.76 9.33 10.25
N LEU A 102 5.76 8.27 11.07
CA LEU A 102 5.22 6.95 10.74
C LEU A 102 3.98 6.65 11.58
N ILE A 103 2.94 6.12 10.93
CA ILE A 103 1.85 5.40 11.58
C ILE A 103 2.07 3.92 11.33
N ALA A 104 2.22 3.14 12.38
CA ALA A 104 2.40 1.69 12.30
C ALA A 104 1.26 0.98 13.04
N THR A 105 0.66 -0.03 12.41
CA THR A 105 -0.36 -0.88 13.01
C THR A 105 0.02 -2.36 12.84
N PRO A 106 -0.39 -3.25 13.77
CA PRO A 106 0.08 -4.64 13.80
C PRO A 106 -0.77 -5.57 12.91
N HIS A 107 -0.87 -5.27 11.61
CA HIS A 107 -1.59 -6.05 10.59
C HIS A 107 -3.07 -6.26 10.95
N VAL A 108 -3.76 -5.18 11.25
CA VAL A 108 -5.16 -5.17 11.74
C VAL A 108 -6.15 -4.49 10.80
N ALA A 109 -5.73 -4.03 9.62
CA ALA A 109 -6.59 -3.28 8.69
C ALA A 109 -7.88 -4.03 8.32
N SER A 110 -7.85 -5.36 8.27
CA SER A 110 -9.02 -6.22 7.99
C SER A 110 -9.67 -6.82 9.25
N SER A 111 -9.21 -6.47 10.44
CA SER A 111 -9.59 -7.17 11.70
C SER A 111 -10.74 -6.52 12.44
N THR A 112 -11.31 -5.43 11.94
CA THR A 112 -12.51 -4.86 12.54
C THR A 112 -13.72 -5.77 12.29
N GLU A 113 -14.62 -5.87 13.25
CA GLU A 113 -15.85 -6.68 13.15
C GLU A 113 -16.66 -6.32 11.90
N TYR A 114 -16.82 -5.03 11.63
CA TYR A 114 -17.50 -4.56 10.43
C TYR A 114 -16.84 -5.04 9.11
N VAL A 115 -15.52 -4.93 9.00
CA VAL A 115 -14.80 -5.34 7.78
C VAL A 115 -14.89 -6.85 7.59
N ARG A 116 -14.76 -7.63 8.67
CA ARG A 116 -14.92 -9.09 8.61
C ARG A 116 -16.30 -9.50 8.15
N ASP A 117 -17.36 -8.93 8.73
CA ASP A 117 -18.74 -9.19 8.29
C ASP A 117 -18.92 -8.89 6.80
N GLN A 118 -18.40 -7.76 6.32
CA GLN A 118 -18.48 -7.41 4.90
C GLN A 118 -17.70 -8.38 3.99
N MET A 119 -16.54 -8.85 4.42
CA MET A 119 -15.76 -9.83 3.65
C MET A 119 -16.50 -11.17 3.54
N GLU A 120 -17.04 -11.65 4.65
CA GLU A 120 -17.79 -12.91 4.71
C GLU A 120 -19.07 -12.84 3.86
N ARG A 121 -19.86 -11.77 3.98
CA ARG A 121 -21.05 -11.54 3.15
C ARG A 121 -20.72 -11.55 1.66
N ARG A 122 -19.72 -10.81 1.24
CA ARG A 122 -19.30 -10.75 -0.18
C ARG A 122 -18.79 -12.09 -0.69
N ALA A 123 -18.09 -12.87 0.14
CA ALA A 123 -17.67 -14.21 -0.23
C ALA A 123 -18.87 -15.13 -0.48
N CYS A 124 -19.88 -15.08 0.41
CA CYS A 124 -21.11 -15.83 0.24
C CYS A 124 -21.91 -15.39 -1.00
N GLU A 125 -22.07 -14.08 -1.20
CA GLU A 125 -22.76 -13.54 -2.39
C GLU A 125 -22.08 -13.96 -3.70
N ASN A 126 -20.75 -13.89 -3.76
CA ASN A 126 -19.99 -14.33 -4.93
C ASN A 126 -20.16 -15.82 -5.20
N LEU A 127 -20.19 -16.67 -4.15
CA LEU A 127 -20.43 -18.09 -4.30
C LEU A 127 -21.84 -18.37 -4.82
N ILE A 128 -22.86 -17.71 -4.28
CA ILE A 128 -24.25 -17.86 -4.72
C ILE A 128 -24.35 -17.49 -6.21
N ASN A 129 -23.81 -16.33 -6.61
CA ASN A 129 -23.84 -15.90 -8.00
C ASN A 129 -23.15 -16.88 -8.96
N LEU A 130 -22.07 -17.54 -8.53
CA LEU A 130 -21.40 -18.58 -9.33
C LEU A 130 -22.20 -19.89 -9.45
N LEU A 131 -23.09 -20.17 -8.51
CA LEU A 131 -23.93 -21.39 -8.54
C LEU A 131 -25.22 -21.17 -9.33
N ASP A 132 -25.61 -19.91 -9.54
CA ASP A 132 -26.81 -19.52 -10.31
C ASP A 132 -26.53 -19.32 -11.82
N GLU A 133 -25.26 -19.42 -12.27
CA GLU A 133 -24.83 -19.46 -13.67
C GLU A 133 -24.79 -20.91 -14.21
#